data_611ffd3adcc530977bf56b5a5e27d2cd
#
_entry.id   611ffd3adcc530977bf56b5a5e27d2cd
#
_cell.length_a   1.000
_cell.length_b   1.000
_cell.length_c   1.000
_cell.angle_alpha   90.00
_cell.angle_beta   90.00
_cell.angle_gamma   90.00
#
_symmetry.space_group_name_H-M   'P 1'
#
loop_
_entity.id
_entity.type
_entity.pdbx_description
1 polymer ?
#
loop_
_entity_poly.entity_id
_entity_poly.type
_entity_poly.pdbx_seq_one_letter_code
_entity_poly.pdbx_strand_id
1 'polypeptide(L)'
;VSAAPFPAGGGASTEHSPRIGLIWAQARDGVIGADGTMPWHLSEDLKHFSRTTKGSPVVMGRRTWQSFPPTFRPLPGRTNIVITRDDSFADDGAVRARDLADALRIAEETVATTGQVTETEGPPDADSRPTIWVIGGGSVYREAIADADLLVVTEIDLEVDGDTTAPEVPDRFGTPAADPATGWHEAKNGLRYRILTYTR
;
A
#
# COMPACT_ATOMS: atom_id res chain seq x y z
N VAL A 1 2.90 -6.82 61.00
CA VAL A 1 3.66 -6.46 59.81
C VAL A 1 2.78 -6.80 58.62
N SER A 2 2.06 -5.78 58.11
CA SER A 2 1.09 -5.91 57.05
C SER A 2 1.81 -5.68 55.73
N ALA A 3 1.81 -6.66 54.83
CA ALA A 3 2.32 -6.53 53.48
C ALA A 3 1.21 -5.95 52.63
N ALA A 4 1.45 -4.79 52.03
CA ALA A 4 0.59 -4.17 51.05
C ALA A 4 0.61 -4.95 49.71
N PRO A 5 -0.53 -5.10 49.04
CA PRO A 5 -0.55 -5.74 47.72
C PRO A 5 -0.01 -4.78 46.67
N PHE A 6 0.87 -5.30 45.79
CA PHE A 6 1.30 -4.62 44.59
C PHE A 6 0.09 -4.34 43.68
N PRO A 7 -0.02 -3.16 43.07
CA PRO A 7 -1.04 -2.94 42.07
C PRO A 7 -0.66 -3.69 40.79
N ALA A 8 -1.50 -4.63 40.41
CA ALA A 8 -1.52 -5.17 39.06
C ALA A 8 -2.00 -4.07 38.10
N GLY A 9 -1.08 -3.28 37.61
CA GLY A 9 -1.31 -2.25 36.63
C GLY A 9 -0.72 -2.64 35.28
N GLY A 10 -1.30 -3.60 34.62
CA GLY A 10 -1.08 -3.91 33.24
C GLY A 10 -2.30 -3.46 32.44
N GLY A 11 -2.54 -2.16 32.35
CA GLY A 11 -3.38 -1.61 31.32
C GLY A 11 -2.65 -1.84 29.99
N ALA A 12 -2.96 -2.93 29.29
CA ALA A 12 -2.65 -3.03 27.88
C ALA A 12 -3.36 -1.85 27.21
N SER A 13 -2.61 -0.82 26.86
CA SER A 13 -3.02 0.18 25.88
C SER A 13 -3.43 -0.63 24.66
N THR A 14 -4.70 -0.62 24.31
CA THR A 14 -5.15 -1.02 23.00
C THR A 14 -4.62 0.01 22.01
N GLU A 15 -3.31 0.01 21.80
CA GLU A 15 -2.70 0.68 20.67
C GLU A 15 -3.30 -0.01 19.46
N HIS A 16 -4.12 0.75 18.73
CA HIS A 16 -4.78 0.26 17.55
C HIS A 16 -3.68 -0.12 16.56
N SER A 17 -3.60 -1.40 16.18
CA SER A 17 -2.68 -1.87 15.16
C SER A 17 -2.80 -0.99 13.91
N PRO A 18 -1.68 -0.72 13.20
CA PRO A 18 -1.73 0.01 11.95
C PRO A 18 -2.73 -0.62 10.98
N ARG A 19 -3.34 0.20 10.13
CA ARG A 19 -4.17 -0.31 9.02
C ARG A 19 -3.30 -0.91 7.94
N ILE A 20 -3.80 -1.93 7.28
CA ILE A 20 -3.21 -2.46 6.05
C ILE A 20 -3.95 -1.86 4.86
N GLY A 21 -3.28 -0.98 4.13
CA GLY A 21 -3.77 -0.38 2.89
C GLY A 21 -3.12 -1.03 1.66
N LEU A 22 -3.90 -1.30 0.64
CA LEU A 22 -3.40 -1.68 -0.68
C LEU A 22 -3.63 -0.54 -1.65
N ILE A 23 -2.64 -0.22 -2.48
CA ILE A 23 -2.76 0.83 -3.49
C ILE A 23 -2.22 0.34 -4.84
N TRP A 24 -3.04 0.49 -5.89
CA TRP A 24 -2.63 0.14 -7.25
C TRP A 24 -3.38 0.95 -8.30
N ALA A 25 -2.83 1.00 -9.52
CA ALA A 25 -3.53 1.44 -10.70
C ALA A 25 -3.83 0.24 -11.60
N GLN A 26 -4.98 0.24 -12.25
CA GLN A 26 -5.39 -0.81 -13.18
C GLN A 26 -6.04 -0.24 -14.44
N ALA A 27 -5.77 -0.86 -15.57
CA ALA A 27 -6.53 -0.69 -16.79
C ALA A 27 -7.81 -1.54 -16.75
N ARG A 28 -8.58 -1.56 -17.83
CA ARG A 28 -9.76 -2.44 -17.97
C ARG A 28 -9.36 -3.89 -17.72
N ASP A 29 -10.31 -4.70 -17.31
CA ASP A 29 -10.12 -6.11 -16.94
C ASP A 29 -9.09 -6.35 -15.81
N GLY A 30 -8.83 -5.30 -15.02
CA GLY A 30 -7.94 -5.37 -13.86
C GLY A 30 -6.46 -5.51 -14.19
N VAL A 31 -6.03 -5.23 -15.43
CA VAL A 31 -4.61 -5.30 -15.82
C VAL A 31 -3.79 -4.29 -15.03
N ILE A 32 -2.72 -4.76 -14.35
CA ILE A 32 -1.79 -3.92 -13.57
C ILE A 32 -0.36 -3.96 -14.10
N GLY A 33 -0.06 -4.84 -15.05
CA GLY A 33 1.29 -4.97 -15.60
C GLY A 33 1.33 -5.83 -16.86
N ALA A 34 2.35 -5.55 -17.67
CA ALA A 34 2.74 -6.32 -18.83
C ALA A 34 4.27 -6.33 -18.93
N ASP A 35 4.88 -7.50 -19.12
CA ASP A 35 6.33 -7.68 -19.24
C ASP A 35 7.15 -7.00 -18.12
N GLY A 36 6.61 -7.05 -16.89
CA GLY A 36 7.27 -6.49 -15.71
C GLY A 36 7.21 -4.96 -15.56
N THR A 37 6.43 -4.29 -16.39
CA THR A 37 6.21 -2.83 -16.35
C THR A 37 4.73 -2.49 -16.37
N MET A 38 4.37 -1.25 -16.04
CA MET A 38 3.02 -0.73 -16.28
C MET A 38 2.90 -0.31 -17.75
N PRO A 39 1.90 -0.82 -18.50
CA PRO A 39 1.76 -0.53 -19.93
C PRO A 39 1.14 0.86 -20.24
N TRP A 40 1.20 1.77 -19.28
CA TRP A 40 0.75 3.17 -19.40
C TRP A 40 1.68 4.10 -18.63
N HIS A 41 1.55 5.37 -18.92
CA HIS A 41 2.15 6.42 -18.12
C HIS A 41 1.06 7.41 -17.68
N LEU A 42 0.87 7.58 -16.35
CA LEU A 42 -0.12 8.47 -15.77
C LEU A 42 0.53 9.27 -14.62
N SER A 43 0.99 10.47 -14.93
CA SER A 43 1.73 11.30 -13.98
C SER A 43 0.88 11.73 -12.77
N GLU A 44 -0.43 11.83 -12.98
CA GLU A 44 -1.41 12.16 -11.96
C GLU A 44 -1.51 11.05 -10.92
N ASP A 45 -1.52 9.79 -11.36
CA ASP A 45 -1.51 8.62 -10.49
C ASP A 45 -0.19 8.51 -9.71
N LEU A 46 0.95 8.72 -10.34
CA LEU A 46 2.24 8.73 -9.66
C LEU A 46 2.31 9.78 -8.55
N LYS A 47 1.72 10.95 -8.76
CA LYS A 47 1.62 12.00 -7.74
C LYS A 47 0.66 11.60 -6.61
N HIS A 48 -0.48 11.01 -6.97
CA HIS A 48 -1.44 10.48 -6.01
C HIS A 48 -0.79 9.40 -5.15
N PHE A 49 -0.17 8.40 -5.76
CA PHE A 49 0.60 7.35 -5.06
C PHE A 49 1.64 7.94 -4.11
N SER A 50 2.44 8.90 -4.59
CA SER A 50 3.50 9.51 -3.77
C SER A 50 2.94 10.24 -2.55
N ARG A 51 1.84 10.98 -2.68
CA ARG A 51 1.19 11.68 -1.56
C ARG A 51 0.57 10.70 -0.57
N THR A 52 -0.17 9.72 -1.08
CA THR A 52 -0.89 8.73 -0.26
C THR A 52 0.05 7.87 0.58
N THR A 53 1.22 7.50 0.04
CA THR A 53 2.16 6.60 0.73
C THR A 53 3.29 7.31 1.47
N LYS A 54 3.40 8.63 1.34
CA LYS A 54 4.49 9.42 1.95
C LYS A 54 4.47 9.28 3.47
N GLY A 55 5.65 9.06 4.05
CA GLY A 55 5.80 8.93 5.50
C GLY A 55 5.39 7.55 6.06
N SER A 56 4.83 6.67 5.27
CA SER A 56 4.41 5.34 5.68
C SER A 56 5.39 4.25 5.25
N PRO A 57 5.49 3.10 5.94
CA PRO A 57 6.16 1.93 5.41
C PRO A 57 5.45 1.43 4.14
N VAL A 58 6.23 1.01 3.15
CA VAL A 58 5.73 0.40 1.91
C VAL A 58 6.26 -1.02 1.76
N VAL A 59 5.37 -1.95 1.49
CA VAL A 59 5.66 -3.38 1.32
C VAL A 59 5.48 -3.77 -0.13
N MET A 60 6.48 -4.43 -0.71
CA MET A 60 6.45 -4.86 -2.11
C MET A 60 7.22 -6.14 -2.34
N GLY A 61 6.91 -6.84 -3.42
CA GLY A 61 7.70 -7.96 -3.90
C GLY A 61 8.97 -7.48 -4.61
N ARG A 62 10.01 -8.34 -4.67
CA ARG A 62 11.28 -8.02 -5.32
C ARG A 62 11.15 -7.56 -6.77
N ARG A 63 10.23 -8.15 -7.56
CA ARG A 63 10.02 -7.74 -8.96
C ARG A 63 9.50 -6.29 -9.04
N THR A 64 8.61 -5.90 -8.15
CA THR A 64 8.12 -4.52 -8.06
C THR A 64 9.25 -3.56 -7.68
N TRP A 65 10.07 -3.93 -6.70
CA TRP A 65 11.27 -3.15 -6.37
C TRP A 65 12.20 -2.97 -7.57
N GLN A 66 12.48 -4.03 -8.30
CA GLN A 66 13.36 -4.01 -9.47
C GLN A 66 12.77 -3.27 -10.67
N SER A 67 11.44 -3.13 -10.76
CA SER A 67 10.78 -2.37 -11.83
C SER A 67 10.95 -0.86 -11.69
N PHE A 68 11.23 -0.35 -10.49
CA PHE A 68 11.57 1.05 -10.31
C PHE A 68 12.94 1.36 -10.90
N PRO A 69 13.10 2.46 -11.65
CA PRO A 69 14.42 2.93 -12.06
C PRO A 69 15.34 3.13 -10.85
N PRO A 70 16.65 2.86 -10.95
CA PRO A 70 17.59 3.02 -9.84
C PRO A 70 17.56 4.41 -9.18
N THR A 71 17.27 5.46 -9.97
CA THR A 71 17.14 6.84 -9.48
C THR A 71 15.91 7.10 -8.61
N PHE A 72 14.92 6.18 -8.64
CA PHE A 72 13.71 6.25 -7.82
C PHE A 72 13.68 5.20 -6.69
N ARG A 73 14.77 4.49 -6.49
CA ARG A 73 14.95 3.52 -5.38
C ARG A 73 16.03 4.01 -4.42
N PRO A 74 15.78 4.00 -3.12
CA PRO A 74 14.51 3.71 -2.43
C PRO A 74 13.47 4.82 -2.67
N LEU A 75 12.18 4.49 -2.50
CA LEU A 75 11.12 5.49 -2.51
C LEU A 75 11.34 6.46 -1.32
N PRO A 76 11.54 7.76 -1.57
CA PRO A 76 11.99 8.68 -0.52
C PRO A 76 10.94 8.91 0.57
N GLY A 77 11.41 9.09 1.82
CA GLY A 77 10.56 9.37 2.97
C GLY A 77 9.67 8.21 3.40
N ARG A 78 10.06 6.97 3.05
CA ARG A 78 9.32 5.73 3.34
C ARG A 78 10.30 4.63 3.70
N THR A 79 9.92 3.74 4.62
CA THR A 79 10.66 2.49 4.82
C THR A 79 10.24 1.52 3.72
N ASN A 80 11.19 1.13 2.88
CA ASN A 80 10.94 0.25 1.72
C ASN A 80 11.20 -1.20 2.13
N ILE A 81 10.15 -2.00 2.28
CA ILE A 81 10.21 -3.40 2.71
C ILE A 81 10.00 -4.29 1.50
N VAL A 82 10.98 -5.13 1.21
CA VAL A 82 11.02 -5.96 -0.01
C VAL A 82 10.93 -7.43 0.35
N ILE A 83 9.84 -8.08 -0.10
CA ILE A 83 9.60 -9.50 0.09
C ILE A 83 10.43 -10.30 -0.93
N THR A 84 11.33 -11.14 -0.42
CA THR A 84 12.14 -12.05 -1.25
C THR A 84 12.63 -13.25 -0.45
N ARG A 85 12.62 -14.43 -1.09
CA ARG A 85 13.21 -15.67 -0.56
C ARG A 85 14.72 -15.75 -0.77
N ASP A 86 15.30 -14.79 -1.49
CA ASP A 86 16.74 -14.73 -1.72
C ASP A 86 17.44 -14.16 -0.48
N ASP A 87 18.10 -15.02 0.28
CA ASP A 87 18.81 -14.63 1.50
C ASP A 87 20.02 -13.72 1.25
N SER A 88 20.51 -13.71 0.01
CA SER A 88 21.61 -12.82 -0.41
C SER A 88 21.15 -11.45 -0.87
N PHE A 89 19.82 -11.20 -0.93
CA PHE A 89 19.31 -9.92 -1.36
C PHE A 89 19.73 -8.81 -0.41
N ALA A 90 20.50 -7.88 -0.93
CA ALA A 90 20.91 -6.65 -0.27
C ALA A 90 20.89 -5.54 -1.32
N ASP A 91 20.09 -4.53 -1.11
CA ASP A 91 20.00 -3.35 -1.98
C ASP A 91 19.82 -2.11 -1.10
N ASP A 92 20.52 -1.03 -1.44
CA ASP A 92 20.56 0.17 -0.61
C ASP A 92 19.17 0.75 -0.40
N GLY A 93 18.81 0.95 0.87
CA GLY A 93 17.49 1.48 1.26
C GLY A 93 16.35 0.48 1.22
N ALA A 94 16.60 -0.79 0.91
CA ALA A 94 15.64 -1.87 1.02
C ALA A 94 15.81 -2.63 2.33
N VAL A 95 14.71 -2.84 3.06
CA VAL A 95 14.64 -3.76 4.19
C VAL A 95 14.08 -5.09 3.69
N ARG A 96 14.86 -6.14 3.78
CA ARG A 96 14.44 -7.47 3.33
C ARG A 96 13.43 -8.09 4.30
N ALA A 97 12.37 -8.66 3.76
CA ALA A 97 11.44 -9.55 4.44
C ALA A 97 11.34 -10.90 3.72
N ARG A 98 11.11 -11.98 4.45
CA ARG A 98 11.05 -13.35 3.88
C ARG A 98 9.71 -13.63 3.21
N ASP A 99 8.64 -13.12 3.80
CA ASP A 99 7.24 -13.30 3.40
C ASP A 99 6.40 -12.09 3.83
N LEU A 100 5.10 -12.11 3.54
CA LEU A 100 4.20 -11.01 3.87
C LEU A 100 4.08 -10.81 5.39
N ALA A 101 4.00 -11.88 6.16
CA ALA A 101 3.88 -11.79 7.62
C ALA A 101 5.11 -11.12 8.25
N ASP A 102 6.30 -11.49 7.78
CA ASP A 102 7.57 -10.85 8.21
C ASP A 102 7.61 -9.38 7.79
N ALA A 103 7.14 -9.06 6.58
CA ALA A 103 7.08 -7.68 6.08
C ALA A 103 6.13 -6.80 6.91
N LEU A 104 4.95 -7.30 7.25
CA LEU A 104 3.98 -6.57 8.08
C LEU A 104 4.52 -6.36 9.50
N ARG A 105 5.14 -7.37 10.11
CA ARG A 105 5.79 -7.23 11.42
C ARG A 105 6.87 -6.15 11.41
N ILE A 106 7.75 -6.13 10.40
CA ILE A 106 8.79 -5.09 10.24
C ILE A 106 8.14 -3.70 10.08
N ALA A 107 7.07 -3.61 9.32
CA ALA A 107 6.34 -2.36 9.12
C ALA A 107 5.68 -1.85 10.42
N GLU A 108 5.06 -2.73 11.20
CA GLU A 108 4.48 -2.40 12.52
C GLU A 108 5.55 -1.88 13.48
N GLU A 109 6.70 -2.56 13.58
CA GLU A 109 7.84 -2.12 14.40
C GLU A 109 8.36 -0.75 13.94
N THR A 110 8.37 -0.49 12.62
CA THR A 110 8.75 0.80 12.06
C THR A 110 7.79 1.90 12.50
N VAL A 111 6.49 1.68 12.40
CA VAL A 111 5.45 2.62 12.83
C VAL A 111 5.58 2.92 14.32
N ALA A 112 5.73 1.89 15.15
CA ALA A 112 5.86 2.05 16.61
C ALA A 112 7.11 2.84 17.02
N THR A 113 8.22 2.69 16.28
CA THR A 113 9.50 3.33 16.61
C THR A 113 9.57 4.78 16.12
N THR A 114 8.99 5.08 14.97
CA THR A 114 9.10 6.41 14.34
C THR A 114 8.04 7.39 14.85
N GLY A 115 7.02 6.91 15.57
CA GLY A 115 5.90 7.74 16.02
C GLY A 115 5.20 8.47 14.86
N GLN A 116 5.30 7.91 13.67
CA GLN A 116 4.75 8.51 12.44
C GLN A 116 3.21 8.47 12.49
N VAL A 117 2.65 9.46 13.16
CA VAL A 117 1.30 9.92 12.83
C VAL A 117 1.49 10.71 11.53
N THR A 118 1.32 10.04 10.41
CA THR A 118 1.34 10.74 9.13
C THR A 118 0.10 11.64 9.07
N GLU A 119 0.32 12.95 9.08
CA GLU A 119 -0.61 13.86 8.40
C GLU A 119 -0.54 13.54 6.90
N THR A 120 -0.91 12.31 6.53
CA THR A 120 -1.10 11.97 5.13
C THR A 120 -2.40 12.63 4.70
N GLU A 121 -2.35 13.32 3.57
CA GLU A 121 -3.54 13.55 2.75
C GLU A 121 -4.01 12.16 2.26
N GLY A 122 -4.42 11.31 3.23
CA GLY A 122 -5.01 10.01 2.98
C GLY A 122 -6.43 10.16 2.47
N PRO A 123 -7.07 9.09 2.04
CA PRO A 123 -8.48 9.09 1.68
C PRO A 123 -9.28 9.68 2.87
N PRO A 124 -10.37 10.39 2.58
CA PRO A 124 -11.21 11.04 3.59
C PRO A 124 -12.00 10.00 4.38
N ASP A 125 -11.31 9.20 5.17
CA ASP A 125 -11.92 8.33 6.15
C ASP A 125 -11.66 8.85 7.57
N ALA A 126 -12.54 8.49 8.49
CA ALA A 126 -12.45 8.93 9.88
C ALA A 126 -11.39 8.16 10.69
N ASP A 127 -10.68 7.22 10.07
CA ASP A 127 -9.73 6.35 10.74
C ASP A 127 -8.32 6.97 10.71
N SER A 128 -7.88 7.46 11.85
CA SER A 128 -6.59 8.12 12.04
C SER A 128 -5.43 7.16 12.31
N ARG A 129 -5.65 5.84 12.27
CA ARG A 129 -4.57 4.87 12.48
C ARG A 129 -3.49 5.01 11.41
N PRO A 130 -2.20 4.85 11.75
CA PRO A 130 -1.13 4.75 10.78
C PRO A 130 -1.44 3.66 9.74
N THR A 131 -1.03 3.85 8.49
CA THR A 131 -1.27 2.87 7.43
C THR A 131 0.05 2.28 6.94
N ILE A 132 0.10 0.96 6.83
CA ILE A 132 1.14 0.21 6.13
C ILE A 132 0.64 -0.02 4.71
N TRP A 133 1.38 0.44 3.71
CA TRP A 133 0.96 0.34 2.32
C TRP A 133 1.58 -0.86 1.60
N VAL A 134 0.75 -1.78 1.14
CA VAL A 134 1.15 -2.82 0.18
C VAL A 134 1.05 -2.24 -1.23
N ILE A 135 2.18 -2.21 -1.95
CA ILE A 135 2.30 -1.54 -3.25
C ILE A 135 2.61 -2.51 -4.41
N GLY A 136 2.47 -3.79 -4.17
CA GLY A 136 2.54 -4.80 -5.24
C GLY A 136 3.67 -5.80 -5.12
N GLY A 137 3.82 -6.70 -6.11
CA GLY A 137 2.97 -6.90 -7.31
C GLY A 137 1.76 -7.79 -7.07
N GLY A 138 1.23 -8.30 -8.16
CA GLY A 138 -0.05 -9.04 -8.14
C GLY A 138 -0.11 -10.21 -7.16
N SER A 139 0.98 -10.96 -6.96
CA SER A 139 1.01 -12.04 -5.96
C SER A 139 0.92 -11.51 -4.53
N VAL A 140 1.62 -10.40 -4.23
CA VAL A 140 1.60 -9.78 -2.89
C VAL A 140 0.23 -9.18 -2.61
N TYR A 141 -0.42 -8.54 -3.60
CA TYR A 141 -1.79 -8.05 -3.45
C TYR A 141 -2.78 -9.18 -3.15
N ARG A 142 -2.71 -10.30 -3.89
CA ARG A 142 -3.61 -11.45 -3.67
C ARG A 142 -3.45 -12.06 -2.28
N GLU A 143 -2.24 -12.05 -1.73
CA GLU A 143 -1.98 -12.52 -0.38
C GLU A 143 -2.47 -11.52 0.68
N ALA A 144 -2.18 -10.23 0.49
CA ALA A 144 -2.49 -9.20 1.48
C ALA A 144 -3.95 -8.76 1.52
N ILE A 145 -4.73 -8.98 0.45
CA ILE A 145 -6.10 -8.46 0.36
C ILE A 145 -7.03 -9.03 1.42
N ALA A 146 -6.75 -10.23 1.92
CA ALA A 146 -7.53 -10.84 2.99
C ALA A 146 -7.51 -10.03 4.28
N ASP A 147 -6.37 -9.41 4.59
CA ASP A 147 -6.12 -8.65 5.82
C ASP A 147 -6.26 -7.13 5.62
N ALA A 148 -6.56 -6.68 4.41
CA ALA A 148 -6.65 -5.26 4.10
C ALA A 148 -7.84 -4.57 4.78
N ASP A 149 -7.59 -3.36 5.30
CA ASP A 149 -8.59 -2.45 5.86
C ASP A 149 -9.03 -1.39 4.84
N LEU A 150 -8.15 -1.10 3.88
CA LEU A 150 -8.28 0.01 2.94
C LEU A 150 -7.74 -0.38 1.57
N LEU A 151 -8.49 -0.06 0.51
CA LEU A 151 -8.02 -0.21 -0.86
C LEU A 151 -8.12 1.15 -1.56
N VAL A 152 -7.06 1.54 -2.24
CA VAL A 152 -7.03 2.74 -3.09
C VAL A 152 -6.70 2.30 -4.51
N VAL A 153 -7.67 2.40 -5.39
CA VAL A 153 -7.58 1.88 -6.76
C VAL A 153 -7.73 3.00 -7.76
N THR A 154 -6.70 3.24 -8.55
CA THR A 154 -6.82 4.11 -9.72
C THR A 154 -7.29 3.26 -10.90
N GLU A 155 -8.50 3.48 -11.36
CA GLU A 155 -9.01 2.89 -12.60
C GLU A 155 -8.67 3.80 -13.78
N ILE A 156 -8.13 3.21 -14.83
CA ILE A 156 -7.76 3.89 -16.08
C ILE A 156 -8.66 3.34 -17.18
N ASP A 157 -9.34 4.24 -17.89
CA ASP A 157 -10.20 3.89 -19.03
C ASP A 157 -9.33 3.58 -20.27
N LEU A 158 -8.59 2.50 -20.17
CA LEU A 158 -7.64 2.01 -21.18
C LEU A 158 -7.84 0.51 -21.37
N GLU A 159 -7.91 0.08 -22.61
CA GLU A 159 -7.85 -1.31 -23.00
C GLU A 159 -6.42 -1.65 -23.41
N VAL A 160 -5.81 -2.62 -22.74
CA VAL A 160 -4.42 -3.01 -22.96
C VAL A 160 -4.22 -4.46 -22.55
N ASP A 161 -3.43 -5.19 -23.33
CA ASP A 161 -3.02 -6.54 -22.97
C ASP A 161 -2.01 -6.50 -21.82
N GLY A 162 -2.11 -7.49 -20.91
CA GLY A 162 -1.18 -7.63 -19.80
C GLY A 162 -1.13 -9.07 -19.27
N ASP A 163 -0.07 -9.35 -18.53
CA ASP A 163 0.20 -10.67 -17.94
C ASP A 163 -0.08 -10.71 -16.42
N THR A 164 -0.33 -9.56 -15.85
CA THR A 164 -0.54 -9.43 -14.41
C THR A 164 -1.81 -8.62 -14.13
N THR A 165 -2.68 -9.18 -13.27
CA THR A 165 -3.93 -8.55 -12.88
C THR A 165 -3.98 -8.26 -11.38
N ALA A 166 -4.77 -7.26 -11.00
CA ALA A 166 -5.16 -6.97 -9.63
C ALA A 166 -5.97 -8.13 -9.03
N PRO A 167 -6.03 -8.26 -7.70
CA PRO A 167 -6.99 -9.14 -7.05
C PRO A 167 -8.42 -8.62 -7.23
N GLU A 168 -9.39 -9.51 -7.17
CA GLU A 168 -10.79 -9.11 -7.03
C GLU A 168 -11.00 -8.38 -5.70
N VAL A 169 -11.78 -7.31 -5.72
CA VAL A 169 -12.16 -6.59 -4.49
C VAL A 169 -13.21 -7.41 -3.75
N PRO A 170 -12.95 -7.83 -2.51
CA PRO A 170 -13.92 -8.61 -1.74
C PRO A 170 -15.19 -7.82 -1.39
N ASP A 171 -16.35 -8.50 -1.38
CA ASP A 171 -17.65 -7.90 -1.09
C ASP A 171 -17.74 -7.13 0.23
N ARG A 172 -16.87 -7.49 1.21
CA ARG A 172 -16.82 -6.81 2.51
C ARG A 172 -16.46 -5.33 2.44
N PHE A 173 -15.88 -4.86 1.34
CA PHE A 173 -15.56 -3.44 1.15
C PHE A 173 -16.73 -2.60 0.66
N GLY A 174 -17.81 -3.25 0.18
CA GLY A 174 -18.99 -2.55 -0.31
C GLY A 174 -18.72 -1.61 -1.47
N THR A 175 -19.46 -0.50 -1.52
CA THR A 175 -19.37 0.50 -2.59
C THR A 175 -18.26 1.50 -2.27
N PRO A 176 -17.31 1.76 -3.20
CA PRO A 176 -16.24 2.71 -2.96
C PRO A 176 -16.70 4.17 -3.00
N ALA A 177 -15.99 5.02 -2.31
CA ALA A 177 -15.97 6.44 -2.60
C ALA A 177 -15.18 6.67 -3.90
N ALA A 178 -15.73 7.43 -4.84
CA ALA A 178 -15.10 7.69 -6.12
C ALA A 178 -14.70 9.16 -6.26
N ASP A 179 -13.51 9.39 -6.82
CA ASP A 179 -13.03 10.70 -7.23
C ASP A 179 -12.65 10.67 -8.73
N PRO A 180 -13.38 11.41 -9.59
CA PRO A 180 -14.52 12.27 -9.26
C PRO A 180 -15.76 11.44 -8.85
N ALA A 181 -16.66 12.05 -8.09
CA ALA A 181 -17.89 11.40 -7.62
C ALA A 181 -18.75 10.83 -8.77
N THR A 182 -18.61 11.38 -9.97
CA THR A 182 -19.25 10.91 -11.20
C THR A 182 -18.30 11.12 -12.39
N GLY A 183 -18.28 10.16 -13.31
CA GLY A 183 -17.47 10.26 -14.53
C GLY A 183 -15.98 9.98 -14.29
N TRP A 184 -15.13 10.70 -14.99
CA TRP A 184 -13.68 10.48 -15.05
C TRP A 184 -12.94 11.81 -15.03
N HIS A 185 -11.75 11.82 -14.42
CA HIS A 185 -10.75 12.84 -14.67
C HIS A 185 -10.12 12.62 -16.04
N GLU A 186 -9.65 13.70 -16.65
CA GLU A 186 -8.84 13.65 -17.87
C GLU A 186 -7.39 14.05 -17.52
N ALA A 187 -6.45 13.17 -17.81
CA ALA A 187 -5.04 13.40 -17.61
C ALA A 187 -4.46 14.26 -18.76
N LYS A 188 -3.29 14.86 -18.51
CA LYS A 188 -2.61 15.70 -19.52
C LYS A 188 -2.28 14.96 -20.82
N ASN A 189 -2.12 13.65 -20.76
CA ASN A 189 -1.84 12.81 -21.94
C ASN A 189 -3.12 12.25 -22.58
N GLY A 190 -4.31 12.71 -22.16
CA GLY A 190 -5.60 12.30 -22.70
C GLY A 190 -6.19 11.02 -22.11
N LEU A 191 -5.47 10.33 -21.21
CA LEU A 191 -6.04 9.18 -20.51
C LEU A 191 -7.11 9.64 -19.54
N ARG A 192 -8.19 8.86 -19.43
CA ARG A 192 -9.24 9.07 -18.43
C ARG A 192 -9.01 8.14 -17.27
N TYR A 193 -9.15 8.64 -16.06
CA TYR A 193 -8.96 7.87 -14.83
C TYR A 193 -9.91 8.32 -13.72
N ARG A 194 -10.10 7.47 -12.75
CA ARG A 194 -10.77 7.79 -11.49
C ARG A 194 -10.13 7.05 -10.33
N ILE A 195 -10.25 7.58 -9.13
CA ILE A 195 -9.71 6.96 -7.93
C ILE A 195 -10.88 6.42 -7.12
N LEU A 196 -10.81 5.15 -6.77
CA LEU A 196 -11.79 4.46 -5.95
C LEU A 196 -11.16 4.14 -4.59
N THR A 197 -11.82 4.57 -3.52
CA THR A 197 -11.41 4.29 -2.15
C THR A 197 -12.42 3.37 -1.50
N TYR A 198 -11.96 2.20 -1.09
CA TYR A 198 -12.75 1.19 -0.40
C TYR A 198 -12.29 1.12 1.05
N THR A 199 -13.20 1.28 1.99
CA THR A 199 -12.96 1.10 3.43
C THR A 199 -13.77 -0.08 3.95
N ARG A 200 -13.20 -0.78 4.94
CA ARG A 200 -13.82 -1.93 5.59
C ARG A 200 -14.71 -1.51 6.75
#